data_1f03b6bd517908f00dff2206c76031bd
#
_entry.id   1f03b6bd517908f00dff2206c76031bd
#
_cell.length_a   1.000
_cell.length_b   1.000
_cell.length_c   1.000
_cell.angle_alpha   90.00
_cell.angle_beta   90.00
_cell.angle_gamma   90.00
#
_symmetry.space_group_name_H-M   'P 1'
#
loop_
_entity.id
_entity.type
_entity.pdbx_description
1 polymer ?
#
loop_
_entity_poly.entity_id
_entity_poly.type
_entity_poly.pdbx_seq_one_letter_code
_entity_poly.pdbx_strand_id
1 'polypeptide(L)'
;DFRLELVEIALGRRSGADVKRAIESEGERMLAAAGPRAALVALQVGGRALSTEQLARWLAERAVTGEPIAFCIGGPDGLAPAVDARACLRWSLSALTLPHGLARVVTAEALYRAVSILKGQPYHRA
;
A
#
# COMPACT_ATOMS: atom_id res chain seq x y z
N ASP A 1 -12.69 -13.77 3.81
CA ASP A 1 -11.49 -14.32 3.24
C ASP A 1 -10.66 -13.24 2.52
N PHE A 2 -9.34 -13.36 2.57
CA PHE A 2 -8.45 -12.35 2.00
C PHE A 2 -7.72 -12.92 0.79
N ARG A 3 -7.75 -12.17 -0.31
CA ARG A 3 -7.02 -12.52 -1.53
C ARG A 3 -6.16 -11.34 -1.94
N LEU A 4 -4.88 -11.60 -2.16
CA LEU A 4 -3.92 -10.58 -2.58
C LEU A 4 -3.73 -10.63 -4.09
N GLU A 5 -3.86 -9.50 -4.74
CA GLU A 5 -3.60 -9.35 -6.16
C GLU A 5 -2.57 -8.25 -6.36
N LEU A 6 -1.53 -8.55 -7.13
CA LEU A 6 -0.52 -7.57 -7.49
C LEU A 6 -0.86 -6.94 -8.83
N VAL A 7 -0.98 -5.61 -8.84
CA VAL A 7 -1.21 -4.84 -10.07
C VAL A 7 -0.02 -3.93 -10.27
N GLU A 8 0.69 -4.11 -11.37
CA GLU A 8 1.81 -3.25 -11.72
C GLU A 8 1.33 -2.07 -12.54
N ILE A 9 1.73 -0.88 -12.11
CA ILE A 9 1.42 0.36 -12.81
C ILE A 9 2.69 0.78 -13.55
N ALA A 10 2.57 0.94 -14.86
CA ALA A 10 3.71 1.34 -15.68
C ALA A 10 4.25 2.70 -15.22
N LEU A 11 5.57 2.80 -15.10
CA LEU A 11 6.22 4.06 -14.74
C LEU A 11 6.08 5.05 -15.89
N GLY A 12 5.78 6.30 -15.55
CA GLY A 12 5.78 7.37 -16.51
C GLY A 12 7.20 7.76 -16.90
N ARG A 13 7.32 8.46 -18.02
CA ARG A 13 8.61 8.92 -18.50
C ARG A 13 9.16 9.99 -17.55
N ARG A 14 10.38 9.79 -17.09
CA ARG A 14 11.05 10.70 -16.16
C ARG A 14 12.25 11.37 -16.82
N SER A 15 12.00 12.51 -17.44
CA SER A 15 13.07 13.32 -18.02
C SER A 15 12.78 14.79 -17.75
N GLY A 16 13.67 15.44 -17.00
CA GLY A 16 13.57 16.86 -16.72
C GLY A 16 12.26 17.27 -16.05
N ALA A 17 11.54 18.21 -16.67
CA ALA A 17 10.29 18.76 -16.12
C ALA A 17 9.14 17.77 -16.12
N ASP A 18 9.30 16.59 -16.72
CA ASP A 18 8.21 15.61 -16.86
C ASP A 18 8.01 14.74 -15.62
N VAL A 19 8.87 14.86 -14.60
CA VAL A 19 8.76 14.06 -13.38
C VAL A 19 7.40 14.25 -12.72
N LYS A 20 6.97 15.49 -12.55
CA LYS A 20 5.69 15.80 -11.93
C LYS A 20 4.54 15.19 -12.72
N ARG A 21 4.57 15.33 -14.03
CA ARG A 21 3.55 14.77 -14.92
C ARG A 21 3.53 13.24 -14.86
N ALA A 22 4.71 12.62 -14.80
CA ALA A 22 4.82 11.18 -14.67
C ALA A 22 4.18 10.69 -13.38
N ILE A 23 4.45 11.36 -12.26
CA ILE A 23 3.86 11.02 -10.96
C ILE A 23 2.34 11.15 -11.01
N GLU A 24 1.82 12.24 -11.56
CA GLU A 24 0.39 12.47 -11.68
C GLU A 24 -0.28 11.38 -12.53
N SER A 25 0.33 11.02 -13.67
CA SER A 25 -0.17 9.98 -14.54
C SER A 25 -0.19 8.61 -13.87
N GLU A 26 0.87 8.27 -13.13
CA GLU A 26 0.91 7.04 -12.34
C GLU A 26 -0.18 7.02 -11.29
N GLY A 27 -0.40 8.16 -10.62
CA GLY A 27 -1.44 8.29 -9.61
C GLY A 27 -2.84 8.05 -10.18
N GLU A 28 -3.12 8.61 -11.34
CA GLU A 28 -4.41 8.39 -12.03
C GLU A 28 -4.62 6.91 -12.32
N ARG A 29 -3.59 6.23 -12.80
CA ARG A 29 -3.68 4.79 -13.08
C ARG A 29 -3.85 3.96 -11.82
N MET A 30 -3.19 4.35 -10.73
CA MET A 30 -3.36 3.69 -9.43
C MET A 30 -4.80 3.82 -8.93
N LEU A 31 -5.35 5.03 -8.99
CA LEU A 31 -6.73 5.27 -8.55
C LEU A 31 -7.73 4.51 -9.40
N ALA A 32 -7.50 4.44 -10.71
CA ALA A 32 -8.35 3.68 -11.62
C ALA A 32 -8.28 2.18 -11.32
N ALA A 33 -7.08 1.65 -11.07
CA ALA A 33 -6.91 0.23 -10.75
C ALA A 33 -7.53 -0.14 -9.42
N ALA A 34 -7.45 0.74 -8.42
CA ALA A 34 -8.03 0.51 -7.10
C ALA A 34 -9.56 0.56 -7.14
N GLY A 35 -10.09 1.45 -7.95
CA GLY A 35 -11.53 1.68 -8.04
C GLY A 35 -12.03 2.68 -7.00
N PRO A 36 -13.24 3.23 -7.20
CA PRO A 36 -13.76 4.31 -6.33
C PRO A 36 -14.16 3.84 -4.93
N ARG A 37 -14.36 2.54 -4.74
CA ARG A 37 -14.85 2.00 -3.47
C ARG A 37 -13.75 1.46 -2.57
N ALA A 38 -12.52 1.38 -3.06
CA ALA A 38 -11.42 0.81 -2.30
C ALA A 38 -10.97 1.73 -1.17
N ALA A 39 -10.66 1.14 -0.02
CA ALA A 39 -9.93 1.83 1.04
C ALA A 39 -8.47 1.88 0.63
N LEU A 40 -7.91 3.07 0.49
CA LEU A 40 -6.55 3.27 0.02
C LEU A 40 -5.58 3.41 1.19
N VAL A 41 -4.49 2.65 1.12
CA VAL A 41 -3.37 2.77 2.05
C VAL A 41 -2.16 3.27 1.26
N ALA A 42 -1.63 4.40 1.64
CA ALA A 42 -0.43 4.96 1.01
C ALA A 42 0.80 4.53 1.81
N LEU A 43 1.73 3.85 1.16
CA LEU A 43 3.00 3.48 1.77
C LEU A 43 3.94 4.68 1.73
N GLN A 44 4.33 5.18 2.90
CA GLN A 44 5.17 6.37 3.02
C GLN A 44 6.12 6.22 4.20
N VAL A 45 7.36 6.66 4.03
CA VAL A 45 8.35 6.62 5.13
C VAL A 45 7.87 7.43 6.34
N GLY A 46 7.23 8.58 6.09
CA GLY A 46 6.69 9.43 7.15
C GLY A 46 5.32 9.01 7.67
N GLY A 47 4.81 7.87 7.24
CA GLY A 47 3.53 7.38 7.69
C GLY A 47 3.58 6.78 9.08
N ARG A 48 2.45 6.21 9.49
CA ARG A 48 2.30 5.60 10.81
C ARG A 48 2.93 4.21 10.81
N ALA A 49 3.76 3.94 11.81
CA ALA A 49 4.31 2.60 12.03
C ALA A 49 3.24 1.72 12.65
N LEU A 50 3.10 0.50 12.15
CA LEU A 50 2.15 -0.48 12.67
C LEU A 50 2.89 -1.75 13.03
N SER A 51 2.57 -2.31 14.20
CA SER A 51 2.99 -3.69 14.51
C SER A 51 2.16 -4.66 13.66
N THR A 52 2.59 -5.91 13.60
CA THR A 52 1.82 -6.93 12.89
C THR A 52 0.42 -7.07 13.47
N GLU A 53 0.31 -7.03 14.79
CA GLU A 53 -0.98 -7.13 15.49
C GLU A 53 -1.88 -5.93 15.19
N GLN A 54 -1.30 -4.73 15.12
CA GLN A 54 -2.05 -3.54 14.75
C GLN A 54 -2.54 -3.60 13.31
N LEU A 55 -1.71 -4.10 12.40
CA LEU A 55 -2.08 -4.29 11.01
C LEU A 55 -3.22 -5.31 10.89
N ALA A 56 -3.11 -6.43 11.60
CA ALA A 56 -4.15 -7.45 11.62
C ALA A 56 -5.49 -6.87 12.10
N ARG A 57 -5.47 -6.08 13.14
CA ARG A 57 -6.65 -5.43 13.69
C ARG A 57 -7.26 -4.46 12.70
N TRP A 58 -6.42 -3.67 12.04
CA TRP A 58 -6.88 -2.72 11.02
C TRP A 58 -7.55 -3.45 9.85
N LEU A 59 -6.94 -4.55 9.39
CA LEU A 59 -7.53 -5.37 8.32
C LEU A 59 -8.88 -5.95 8.72
N ALA A 60 -8.99 -6.44 9.96
CA ALA A 60 -10.24 -7.00 10.47
C ALA A 60 -11.35 -5.96 10.48
N GLU A 61 -11.03 -4.73 10.90
CA GLU A 61 -11.99 -3.63 10.91
C GLU A 61 -12.47 -3.27 9.51
N ARG A 62 -11.55 -3.25 8.54
CA ARG A 62 -11.91 -2.97 7.15
C ARG A 62 -12.72 -4.10 6.52
N ALA A 63 -12.44 -5.34 6.91
CA ALA A 63 -13.17 -6.50 6.37
C ALA A 63 -14.67 -6.46 6.69
N VAL A 64 -15.04 -5.82 7.78
CA VAL A 64 -16.47 -5.68 8.16
C VAL A 64 -17.26 -4.94 7.08
N THR A 65 -16.68 -3.95 6.46
CA THR A 65 -17.36 -3.17 5.41
C THR A 65 -17.43 -3.88 4.07
N GLY A 66 -16.59 -4.89 3.86
CA GLY A 66 -16.52 -5.61 2.58
C GLY A 66 -15.86 -4.84 1.46
N GLU A 67 -15.32 -3.65 1.74
CA GLU A 67 -14.64 -2.85 0.72
C GLU A 67 -13.28 -3.45 0.40
N PRO A 68 -12.86 -3.41 -0.89
CA PRO A 68 -11.48 -3.78 -1.21
C PRO A 68 -10.48 -2.84 -0.56
N ILE A 69 -9.29 -3.33 -0.31
CA ILE A 69 -8.20 -2.52 0.24
C ILE A 69 -7.10 -2.47 -0.80
N ALA A 70 -6.64 -1.27 -1.13
CA ALA A 70 -5.55 -1.08 -2.08
C ALA A 70 -4.34 -0.48 -1.38
N PHE A 71 -3.23 -1.21 -1.40
CA PHE A 71 -1.95 -0.75 -0.86
C PHE A 71 -1.15 -0.15 -2.00
N CYS A 72 -0.93 1.16 -1.96
CA CYS A 72 -0.28 1.90 -3.02
C CYS A 72 1.19 2.13 -2.70
N ILE A 73 2.06 1.59 -3.52
CA ILE A 73 3.51 1.73 -3.38
C ILE A 73 4.01 2.62 -4.51
N GLY A 74 4.60 3.75 -4.16
CA GLY A 74 5.10 4.70 -5.14
C GLY A 74 6.39 4.24 -5.81
N GLY A 75 6.66 4.81 -6.98
CA GLY A 75 7.92 4.62 -7.68
C GLY A 75 9.04 5.45 -7.05
N PRO A 76 10.12 5.71 -7.80
CA PRO A 76 11.32 6.36 -7.26
C PRO A 76 11.06 7.77 -6.72
N ASP A 77 10.01 8.44 -7.18
CA ASP A 77 9.69 9.81 -6.76
C ASP A 77 8.47 9.88 -5.83
N GLY A 78 8.03 8.75 -5.29
CA GLY A 78 6.92 8.69 -4.36
C GLY A 78 5.54 8.62 -5.01
N LEU A 79 4.51 8.83 -4.23
CA LEU A 79 3.12 8.77 -4.67
C LEU A 79 2.61 10.15 -5.09
N ALA A 80 1.66 10.15 -6.04
CA ALA A 80 1.01 11.39 -6.46
C ALA A 80 0.19 11.99 -5.32
N PRO A 81 0.09 13.34 -5.25
CA PRO A 81 -0.74 13.99 -4.25
C PRO A 81 -2.20 13.52 -4.25
N ALA A 82 -2.76 13.18 -5.40
CA ALA A 82 -4.13 12.70 -5.49
C ALA A 82 -4.33 11.35 -4.79
N VAL A 83 -3.31 10.47 -4.84
CA VAL A 83 -3.33 9.19 -4.12
C VAL A 83 -3.25 9.44 -2.62
N ASP A 84 -2.32 10.30 -2.21
CA ASP A 84 -2.14 10.66 -0.81
C ASP A 84 -3.40 11.28 -0.22
N ALA A 85 -4.03 12.18 -0.96
CA ALA A 85 -5.25 12.86 -0.51
C ALA A 85 -6.40 11.90 -0.28
N ARG A 86 -6.47 10.82 -1.06
CA ARG A 86 -7.54 9.82 -0.93
C ARG A 86 -7.24 8.74 0.09
N ALA A 87 -5.99 8.61 0.54
CA ALA A 87 -5.59 7.55 1.46
C ALA A 87 -6.28 7.69 2.81
N CYS A 88 -6.84 6.57 3.30
CA CYS A 88 -7.41 6.52 4.65
C CYS A 88 -6.36 6.13 5.69
N LEU A 89 -5.22 5.65 5.26
CA LEU A 89 -4.09 5.31 6.13
C LEU A 89 -2.80 5.58 5.38
N ARG A 90 -1.87 6.23 6.04
CA ARG A 90 -0.49 6.39 5.58
C ARG A 90 0.36 5.49 6.45
N TRP A 91 0.95 4.46 5.83
CA TRP A 91 1.62 3.39 6.55
C TRP A 91 3.11 3.40 6.24
N SER A 92 3.92 3.41 7.28
CA SER A 92 5.37 3.30 7.16
C SER A 92 5.81 1.87 7.45
N LEU A 93 6.49 1.27 6.49
CA LEU A 93 7.08 -0.06 6.67
C LEU A 93 8.35 0.00 7.53
N SER A 94 9.05 1.14 7.47
CA SER A 94 10.34 1.31 8.12
C SER A 94 10.67 2.79 8.15
N ALA A 95 11.45 3.20 9.14
CA ALA A 95 12.04 4.54 9.17
C ALA A 95 13.08 4.69 8.06
N LEU A 96 13.58 3.58 7.52
CA LEU A 96 14.50 3.58 6.39
C LEU A 96 13.72 3.69 5.09
N THR A 97 14.32 4.36 4.11
CA THR A 97 13.78 4.36 2.76
C THR A 97 14.07 3.01 2.11
N LEU A 98 13.02 2.33 1.66
CA LEU A 98 13.16 1.03 1.01
C LEU A 98 13.02 1.19 -0.51
N PRO A 99 13.87 0.50 -1.30
CA PRO A 99 13.65 0.45 -2.75
C PRO A 99 12.28 -0.13 -3.07
N HIS A 100 11.70 0.28 -4.19
CA HIS A 100 10.34 -0.12 -4.59
C HIS A 100 10.14 -1.64 -4.57
N GLY A 101 11.08 -2.40 -5.13
CA GLY A 101 10.97 -3.86 -5.17
C GLY A 101 10.99 -4.49 -3.78
N LEU A 102 11.82 -3.95 -2.88
CA LEU A 102 11.87 -4.44 -1.50
C LEU A 102 10.62 -4.04 -0.74
N ALA A 103 10.12 -2.82 -0.93
CA ALA A 103 8.88 -2.38 -0.31
C ALA A 103 7.72 -3.31 -0.68
N ARG A 104 7.68 -3.75 -1.92
CA ARG A 104 6.68 -4.71 -2.40
C ARG A 104 6.73 -6.02 -1.63
N VAL A 105 7.93 -6.58 -1.48
CA VAL A 105 8.13 -7.85 -0.77
C VAL A 105 7.77 -7.71 0.70
N VAL A 106 8.23 -6.64 1.35
CA VAL A 106 7.95 -6.40 2.77
C VAL A 106 6.45 -6.20 2.99
N THR A 107 5.78 -5.48 2.11
CA THR A 107 4.33 -5.29 2.18
C THR A 107 3.59 -6.63 2.09
N ALA A 108 3.95 -7.44 1.10
CA ALA A 108 3.31 -8.76 0.92
C ALA A 108 3.55 -9.66 2.13
N GLU A 109 4.77 -9.68 2.67
CA GLU A 109 5.10 -10.46 3.84
C GLU A 109 4.30 -9.99 5.07
N ALA A 110 4.24 -8.68 5.27
CA ALA A 110 3.50 -8.10 6.40
C ALA A 110 2.01 -8.45 6.33
N LEU A 111 1.43 -8.35 5.14
CA LEU A 111 0.02 -8.69 4.93
C LEU A 111 -0.24 -10.18 5.15
N TYR A 112 0.64 -11.04 4.64
CA TYR A 112 0.50 -12.48 4.85
C TYR A 112 0.54 -12.82 6.33
N ARG A 113 1.48 -12.22 7.07
CA ARG A 113 1.63 -12.45 8.51
C ARG A 113 0.39 -11.97 9.27
N ALA A 114 -0.10 -10.78 8.95
CA ALA A 114 -1.29 -10.23 9.59
C ALA A 114 -2.52 -11.09 9.34
N VAL A 115 -2.71 -11.54 8.10
CA VAL A 115 -3.85 -12.41 7.74
C VAL A 115 -3.73 -13.77 8.46
N SER A 116 -2.51 -14.29 8.61
CA SER A 116 -2.33 -15.55 9.32
C SER A 116 -2.77 -15.46 10.79
N ILE A 117 -2.56 -14.30 11.42
CA ILE A 117 -3.07 -14.05 12.78
C ILE A 117 -4.60 -14.12 12.77
N LEU A 118 -5.25 -13.45 11.82
CA LEU A 118 -6.70 -13.42 11.73
C LEU A 118 -7.30 -14.79 11.48
N LYS A 119 -6.57 -15.66 10.78
CA LYS A 119 -7.01 -17.04 10.51
C LYS A 119 -6.61 -18.03 11.60
N GLY A 120 -5.93 -17.57 12.64
CA GLY A 120 -5.48 -18.45 13.72
C GLY A 120 -4.37 -19.40 13.31
N GLN A 121 -3.63 -19.09 12.25
CA GLN A 121 -2.53 -19.93 11.78
C GLN A 121 -1.25 -19.62 12.55
N PRO A 122 -0.35 -20.60 12.75
CA PRO A 122 0.81 -20.43 13.62
C PRO A 122 2.02 -19.76 12.95
N TYR A 123 1.82 -19.06 11.86
CA TYR A 123 2.92 -18.45 11.12
C TYR A 123 3.64 -17.35 11.91
N HIS A 124 2.86 -16.44 12.52
CA HIS A 124 3.43 -15.31 13.26
C HIS A 124 3.88 -15.72 14.65
N ARG A 125 5.11 -15.34 15.00
CA ARG A 125 5.63 -15.48 16.35
C ARG A 125 6.15 -14.11 16.79
N ALA A 126 5.60 -13.64 17.88
CA ALA A 126 5.97 -12.34 18.42
C ALA A 126 7.39 -12.34 19.00
#